data_d71dde06beb210dcc57e9a6df769ff6d
#
_entry.id   d71dde06beb210dcc57e9a6df769ff6d
#
_cell.length_a   1.000
_cell.length_b   1.000
_cell.length_c   1.000
_cell.angle_alpha   90.00
_cell.angle_beta   90.00
_cell.angle_gamma   90.00
#
_symmetry.space_group_name_H-M   'P 1'
#
loop_
_entity.id
_entity.type
_entity.pdbx_description
1 polymer ?
#
loop_
_entity_poly.entity_id
_entity_poly.type
_entity_poly.pdbx_seq_one_letter_code
_entity_poly.pdbx_strand_id
1 'polypeptide(L)'
;KLCGFAVSNYYNKLKIQLLEKEVAFEEDLVWVNPVDPATLTRSPMGKVPFLDTPHGCISESNVCAEYIEQAYPHHPLMPADPFAAAKVRELISYLELHIELVARQLYPQAFFGGKVDEATQERVRKQLAKGVEGFTKLAKFSPFVAGDTFTLADCAAIVHLPLASIASKSVLGEDLLAGLPVKEYGKQMAERASVQKVNADRKVGSEQMAARYAKLKS
;
A
#
# COMPACT_ATOMS: atom_id res chain seq x y z
N LYS A 1 16.05 3.48 8.90
CA LYS A 1 15.36 4.50 8.09
C LYS A 1 14.30 3.85 7.21
N LEU A 2 13.20 4.56 6.97
CA LEU A 2 12.21 4.19 5.96
C LEU A 2 12.53 4.93 4.67
N CYS A 3 12.89 4.21 3.62
CA CYS A 3 13.34 4.77 2.36
C CYS A 3 12.24 4.72 1.29
N GLY A 4 11.98 5.86 0.65
CA GLY A 4 10.94 5.97 -0.37
C GLY A 4 10.33 7.36 -0.44
N PHE A 5 9.07 7.46 -0.85
CA PHE A 5 8.38 8.75 -0.98
C PHE A 5 6.88 8.61 -0.65
N ALA A 6 6.30 9.68 -0.12
CA ALA A 6 4.96 9.70 0.48
C ALA A 6 3.78 9.45 -0.49
N VAL A 7 4.00 9.44 -1.83
CA VAL A 7 2.94 9.09 -2.79
C VAL A 7 2.84 7.57 -2.98
N SER A 8 3.89 6.82 -2.66
CA SER A 8 3.88 5.36 -2.77
C SER A 8 2.95 4.73 -1.73
N ASN A 9 1.94 3.97 -2.18
CA ASN A 9 1.04 3.23 -1.29
C ASN A 9 1.79 2.20 -0.44
N TYR A 10 2.74 1.47 -0.99
CA TYR A 10 3.54 0.51 -0.23
C TYR A 10 4.44 1.19 0.82
N TYR A 11 4.97 2.38 0.53
CA TYR A 11 5.68 3.18 1.52
C TYR A 11 4.77 3.58 2.67
N ASN A 12 3.59 4.06 2.35
CA ASN A 12 2.60 4.49 3.34
C ASN A 12 2.08 3.33 4.20
N LYS A 13 2.01 2.10 3.67
CA LYS A 13 1.72 0.90 4.46
C LYS A 13 2.69 0.73 5.62
N LEU A 14 4.00 0.80 5.35
CA LEU A 14 5.04 0.69 6.38
C LEU A 14 5.07 1.90 7.31
N LYS A 15 4.81 3.09 6.78
CA LYS A 15 4.76 4.31 7.59
C LYS A 15 3.60 4.26 8.59
N ILE A 16 2.41 3.79 8.20
CA ILE A 16 1.30 3.56 9.14
C ILE A 16 1.72 2.55 10.21
N GLN A 17 2.32 1.42 9.83
CA GLN A 17 2.79 0.42 10.78
C GLN A 17 3.76 1.01 11.82
N LEU A 18 4.78 1.74 11.38
CA LEU A 18 5.77 2.36 12.28
C LEU A 18 5.13 3.36 13.24
N LEU A 19 4.18 4.17 12.76
CA LEU A 19 3.44 5.14 13.57
C LEU A 19 2.50 4.45 14.58
N GLU A 20 1.76 3.42 14.18
CA GLU A 20 0.88 2.66 15.06
C GLU A 20 1.65 1.90 16.15
N LYS A 21 2.86 1.47 15.85
CA LYS A 21 3.77 0.82 16.80
C LYS A 21 4.58 1.83 17.63
N GLU A 22 4.43 3.12 17.39
CA GLU A 22 5.21 4.18 18.07
C GLU A 22 6.73 3.99 17.93
N VAL A 23 7.17 3.41 16.82
CA VAL A 23 8.59 3.23 16.51
C VAL A 23 9.17 4.52 15.97
N ALA A 24 10.22 5.04 16.60
CA ALA A 24 10.96 6.18 16.07
C ALA A 24 11.74 5.78 14.82
N PHE A 25 11.61 6.56 13.74
CA PHE A 25 12.29 6.33 12.47
C PHE A 25 12.62 7.64 11.75
N GLU A 26 13.64 7.58 10.90
CA GLU A 26 13.95 8.64 9.94
C GLU A 26 13.39 8.27 8.56
N GLU A 27 12.98 9.28 7.81
CA GLU A 27 12.55 9.13 6.42
C GLU A 27 13.69 9.52 5.47
N ASP A 28 14.02 8.64 4.52
CA ASP A 28 14.99 8.89 3.45
C ASP A 28 14.24 8.98 2.12
N LEU A 29 14.24 10.18 1.52
CA LEU A 29 13.53 10.45 0.26
C LEU A 29 14.27 9.81 -0.93
N VAL A 30 13.71 8.73 -1.44
CA VAL A 30 14.27 7.99 -2.59
C VAL A 30 13.26 7.96 -3.75
N TRP A 31 13.65 8.56 -4.89
CA TRP A 31 12.88 8.52 -6.11
C TRP A 31 13.28 7.32 -6.99
N VAL A 32 12.30 6.72 -7.66
CA VAL A 32 12.51 5.52 -8.51
C VAL A 32 12.31 5.78 -10.01
N ASN A 33 12.15 7.03 -10.40
CA ASN A 33 12.04 7.41 -11.80
C ASN A 33 12.72 8.78 -12.05
N PRO A 34 13.92 8.81 -12.70
CA PRO A 34 14.77 7.65 -12.93
C PRO A 34 15.30 7.04 -11.63
N VAL A 35 15.66 5.76 -11.67
CA VAL A 35 16.29 5.07 -10.54
C VAL A 35 17.76 5.46 -10.47
N ASP A 36 18.20 5.90 -9.30
CA ASP A 36 19.63 6.11 -9.02
C ASP A 36 20.34 4.74 -8.92
N PRO A 37 21.46 4.51 -9.60
CA PRO A 37 22.23 3.27 -9.47
C PRO A 37 22.57 2.88 -8.03
N ALA A 38 22.81 3.86 -7.14
CA ALA A 38 23.03 3.61 -5.72
C ALA A 38 21.79 3.00 -5.02
N THR A 39 20.59 3.24 -5.54
CA THR A 39 19.37 2.62 -5.02
C THR A 39 19.35 1.11 -5.30
N LEU A 40 19.92 0.65 -6.42
CA LEU A 40 19.90 -0.77 -6.78
C LEU A 40 20.75 -1.63 -5.82
N THR A 41 21.74 -1.07 -5.15
CA THR A 41 22.52 -1.78 -4.13
C THR A 41 21.72 -1.96 -2.83
N ARG A 42 20.72 -1.12 -2.58
CA ARG A 42 19.87 -1.11 -1.38
C ARG A 42 18.51 -1.80 -1.63
N SER A 43 17.99 -1.65 -2.83
CA SER A 43 16.75 -2.26 -3.32
C SER A 43 16.98 -2.80 -4.73
N PRO A 44 17.27 -4.11 -4.90
CA PRO A 44 17.73 -4.69 -6.17
C PRO A 44 16.75 -4.53 -7.34
N MET A 45 15.46 -4.38 -7.06
CA MET A 45 14.43 -4.11 -8.07
C MET A 45 14.26 -2.61 -8.36
N GLY A 46 15.04 -1.72 -7.72
CA GLY A 46 14.87 -0.27 -7.84
C GLY A 46 13.51 0.23 -7.38
N LYS A 47 12.88 -0.45 -6.43
CA LYS A 47 11.54 -0.14 -5.92
C LYS A 47 11.60 0.41 -4.49
N VAL A 48 10.52 1.06 -4.10
CA VAL A 48 10.27 1.55 -2.74
C VAL A 48 8.94 0.98 -2.23
N PRO A 49 8.80 0.81 -0.90
CA PRO A 49 9.77 1.12 0.16
C PRO A 49 10.86 0.07 0.31
N PHE A 50 11.91 0.46 1.02
CA PHE A 50 12.85 -0.44 1.67
C PHE A 50 13.28 0.14 3.01
N LEU A 51 13.77 -0.70 3.90
CA LEU A 51 14.34 -0.28 5.18
C LEU A 51 15.86 -0.23 5.07
N ASP A 52 16.45 0.83 5.61
CA ASP A 52 17.89 0.91 5.86
C ASP A 52 18.11 0.76 7.36
N THR A 53 18.71 -0.36 7.75
CA THR A 53 18.93 -0.77 9.15
C THR A 53 20.42 -0.81 9.48
N PRO A 54 20.81 -0.82 10.77
CA PRO A 54 22.22 -1.01 11.14
C PRO A 54 22.85 -2.31 10.64
N HIS A 55 22.02 -3.29 10.24
CA HIS A 55 22.47 -4.61 9.75
C HIS A 55 22.44 -4.72 8.22
N GLY A 56 21.97 -3.69 7.51
CA GLY A 56 21.83 -3.66 6.06
C GLY A 56 20.41 -3.32 5.61
N CYS A 57 20.23 -3.27 4.30
CA CYS A 57 18.94 -2.91 3.71
C CYS A 57 18.02 -4.14 3.54
N ILE A 58 16.71 -3.92 3.71
CA ILE A 58 15.66 -4.92 3.53
C ILE A 58 14.66 -4.35 2.53
N SER A 59 14.47 -5.00 1.39
CA SER A 59 13.43 -4.69 0.40
C SER A 59 12.22 -5.62 0.54
N GLU A 60 11.19 -5.39 -0.27
CA GLU A 60 9.87 -6.00 -0.22
C GLU A 60 9.06 -5.61 1.02
N SER A 61 7.96 -4.91 0.79
CA SER A 61 7.20 -4.26 1.86
C SER A 61 6.64 -5.23 2.91
N ASN A 62 6.30 -6.48 2.54
CA ASN A 62 5.85 -7.48 3.50
C ASN A 62 7.01 -8.01 4.35
N VAL A 63 8.19 -8.19 3.76
CA VAL A 63 9.40 -8.58 4.49
C VAL A 63 9.81 -7.47 5.47
N CYS A 64 9.76 -6.20 5.04
CA CYS A 64 9.96 -5.05 5.90
C CYS A 64 8.95 -5.02 7.07
N ALA A 65 7.67 -5.29 6.80
CA ALA A 65 6.63 -5.31 7.82
C ALA A 65 6.87 -6.41 8.86
N GLU A 66 7.23 -7.61 8.44
CA GLU A 66 7.58 -8.72 9.34
C GLU A 66 8.83 -8.38 10.19
N TYR A 67 9.84 -7.78 9.58
CA TYR A 67 11.02 -7.32 10.33
C TYR A 67 10.65 -6.31 11.42
N ILE A 68 9.80 -5.31 11.09
CA ILE A 68 9.34 -4.32 12.07
C ILE A 68 8.57 -5.00 13.22
N GLU A 69 7.69 -5.97 12.92
CA GLU A 69 6.96 -6.70 13.95
C GLU A 69 7.88 -7.43 14.92
N GLN A 70 8.91 -8.10 14.40
CA GLN A 70 9.83 -8.91 15.20
C GLN A 70 10.86 -8.05 15.95
N ALA A 71 11.39 -7.01 15.31
CA ALA A 71 12.40 -6.13 15.91
C ALA A 71 11.80 -5.20 16.97
N TYR A 72 10.51 -4.86 16.87
CA TYR A 72 9.79 -3.97 17.79
C TYR A 72 8.51 -4.65 18.30
N PRO A 73 8.58 -5.56 19.27
CA PRO A 73 7.44 -6.39 19.68
C PRO A 73 6.34 -5.64 20.46
N HIS A 74 6.60 -4.40 20.90
CA HIS A 74 5.58 -3.57 21.55
C HIS A 74 4.50 -3.13 20.52
N HIS A 75 3.30 -2.87 20.99
CA HIS A 75 2.14 -2.52 20.15
C HIS A 75 2.00 -3.48 18.95
N PRO A 76 1.82 -4.80 19.17
CA PRO A 76 1.80 -5.77 18.08
C PRO A 76 0.62 -5.53 17.15
N LEU A 77 0.88 -5.55 15.84
CA LEU A 77 -0.14 -5.47 14.79
C LEU A 77 -0.40 -6.84 14.15
N MET A 78 0.15 -7.89 14.74
CA MET A 78 -0.11 -9.28 14.38
C MET A 78 -0.60 -10.05 15.60
N PRO A 79 -1.63 -10.90 15.44
CA PRO A 79 -2.06 -11.81 16.51
C PRO A 79 -0.93 -12.73 16.97
N ALA A 80 -0.90 -13.05 18.27
CA ALA A 80 0.05 -14.02 18.83
C ALA A 80 -0.29 -15.47 18.44
N ASP A 81 -1.56 -15.78 18.22
CA ASP A 81 -1.99 -17.09 17.73
C ASP A 81 -1.53 -17.31 16.29
N PRO A 82 -0.82 -18.42 15.99
CA PRO A 82 -0.27 -18.65 14.65
C PRO A 82 -1.31 -18.74 13.55
N PHE A 83 -2.49 -19.31 13.82
CA PHE A 83 -3.55 -19.42 12.82
C PHE A 83 -4.18 -18.05 12.54
N ALA A 84 -4.48 -17.27 13.58
CA ALA A 84 -4.98 -15.92 13.43
C ALA A 84 -3.97 -15.03 12.71
N ALA A 85 -2.67 -15.14 13.00
CA ALA A 85 -1.62 -14.44 12.28
C ALA A 85 -1.55 -14.86 10.81
N ALA A 86 -1.71 -16.14 10.50
CA ALA A 86 -1.79 -16.63 9.12
C ALA A 86 -3.00 -16.04 8.39
N LYS A 87 -4.16 -15.89 9.04
CA LYS A 87 -5.35 -15.24 8.45
C LYS A 87 -5.13 -13.77 8.15
N VAL A 88 -4.38 -13.02 8.97
CA VAL A 88 -3.98 -11.65 8.66
C VAL A 88 -3.07 -11.62 7.42
N ARG A 89 -2.07 -12.50 7.33
CA ARG A 89 -1.18 -12.61 6.15
C ARG A 89 -1.94 -13.02 4.88
N GLU A 90 -2.92 -13.90 5.01
CA GLU A 90 -3.81 -14.29 3.91
C GLU A 90 -4.55 -13.06 3.36
N LEU A 91 -5.14 -12.23 4.22
CA LEU A 91 -5.81 -10.98 3.82
C LEU A 91 -4.84 -10.02 3.11
N ILE A 92 -3.63 -9.83 3.64
CA ILE A 92 -2.59 -9.00 3.00
C ILE A 92 -2.23 -9.55 1.63
N SER A 93 -2.07 -10.87 1.50
CA SER A 93 -1.76 -11.51 0.22
C SER A 93 -2.87 -11.29 -0.81
N TYR A 94 -4.15 -11.41 -0.41
CA TYR A 94 -5.27 -11.08 -1.29
C TYR A 94 -5.29 -9.62 -1.72
N LEU A 95 -5.09 -8.70 -0.76
CA LEU A 95 -5.03 -7.27 -1.04
C LEU A 95 -3.93 -6.91 -2.04
N GLU A 96 -2.73 -7.48 -1.88
CA GLU A 96 -1.59 -7.10 -2.71
C GLU A 96 -1.55 -7.86 -4.03
N LEU A 97 -1.71 -9.18 -4.02
CA LEU A 97 -1.54 -9.99 -5.23
C LEU A 97 -2.77 -9.98 -6.13
N HIS A 98 -3.98 -9.97 -5.56
CA HIS A 98 -5.21 -10.16 -6.31
C HIS A 98 -6.05 -8.88 -6.49
N ILE A 99 -5.77 -7.83 -5.71
CA ILE A 99 -6.44 -6.53 -5.86
C ILE A 99 -5.43 -5.49 -6.34
N GLU A 100 -4.42 -5.15 -5.55
CA GLU A 100 -3.54 -4.01 -5.84
C GLU A 100 -2.67 -4.24 -7.08
N LEU A 101 -1.94 -5.35 -7.18
CA LEU A 101 -1.08 -5.63 -8.34
C LEU A 101 -1.90 -5.82 -9.62
N VAL A 102 -3.13 -6.30 -9.52
CA VAL A 102 -4.04 -6.40 -10.66
C VAL A 102 -4.51 -5.01 -11.07
N ALA A 103 -5.04 -4.22 -10.13
CA ALA A 103 -5.52 -2.86 -10.39
C ALA A 103 -4.39 -1.91 -10.83
N ARG A 104 -3.15 -2.15 -10.37
CA ARG A 104 -1.95 -1.37 -10.73
C ARG A 104 -1.70 -1.32 -12.24
N GLN A 105 -2.13 -2.32 -12.99
CA GLN A 105 -2.04 -2.32 -14.45
C GLN A 105 -2.88 -1.19 -15.10
N LEU A 106 -3.87 -0.65 -14.37
CA LEU A 106 -4.68 0.49 -14.80
C LEU A 106 -4.06 1.86 -14.41
N TYR A 107 -3.10 1.88 -13.47
CA TYR A 107 -2.54 3.11 -12.91
C TYR A 107 -1.91 4.05 -13.95
N PRO A 108 -1.25 3.57 -15.02
CA PRO A 108 -0.76 4.47 -16.08
C PRO A 108 -1.86 5.38 -16.62
N GLN A 109 -3.06 4.86 -16.86
CA GLN A 109 -4.20 5.64 -17.35
C GLN A 109 -4.92 6.38 -16.21
N ALA A 110 -5.12 5.73 -15.08
CA ALA A 110 -5.87 6.30 -13.95
C ALA A 110 -5.19 7.52 -13.33
N PHE A 111 -3.85 7.54 -13.25
CA PHE A 111 -3.11 8.52 -12.44
C PHE A 111 -1.99 9.26 -13.17
N PHE A 112 -1.53 8.77 -14.33
CA PHE A 112 -0.31 9.28 -14.95
C PHE A 112 -0.49 9.76 -16.40
N GLY A 113 -1.75 9.88 -16.88
CA GLY A 113 -2.08 10.40 -18.21
C GLY A 113 -1.68 9.48 -19.38
N GLY A 114 -1.32 8.23 -19.10
CA GLY A 114 -1.07 7.19 -20.09
C GLY A 114 -2.36 6.59 -20.64
N LYS A 115 -2.21 5.52 -21.45
CA LYS A 115 -3.33 4.71 -21.95
C LYS A 115 -3.07 3.24 -21.63
N VAL A 116 -4.15 2.50 -21.36
CA VAL A 116 -4.15 1.05 -21.18
C VAL A 116 -4.99 0.46 -22.30
N ASP A 117 -4.45 -0.53 -23.02
CA ASP A 117 -5.15 -1.18 -24.12
C ASP A 117 -6.37 -1.98 -23.63
N GLU A 118 -7.34 -2.18 -24.53
CA GLU A 118 -8.62 -2.84 -24.21
C GLU A 118 -8.44 -4.29 -23.74
N ALA A 119 -7.47 -5.03 -24.29
CA ALA A 119 -7.19 -6.42 -23.89
C ALA A 119 -6.69 -6.47 -22.44
N THR A 120 -5.85 -5.51 -22.04
CA THR A 120 -5.39 -5.36 -20.65
C THR A 120 -6.55 -4.95 -19.74
N GLN A 121 -7.39 -3.99 -20.15
CA GLN A 121 -8.57 -3.58 -19.38
C GLN A 121 -9.50 -4.76 -19.12
N GLU A 122 -9.82 -5.56 -20.14
CA GLU A 122 -10.70 -6.71 -20.02
C GLU A 122 -10.08 -7.82 -19.14
N ARG A 123 -8.79 -8.09 -19.27
CA ARG A 123 -8.06 -9.01 -18.39
C ARG A 123 -8.11 -8.56 -16.93
N VAL A 124 -7.82 -7.27 -16.67
CA VAL A 124 -7.87 -6.70 -15.33
C VAL A 124 -9.28 -6.75 -14.76
N ARG A 125 -10.30 -6.43 -15.53
CA ARG A 125 -11.71 -6.53 -15.11
C ARG A 125 -12.02 -7.91 -14.54
N LYS A 126 -11.70 -8.96 -15.27
CA LYS A 126 -11.96 -10.35 -14.85
C LYS A 126 -11.15 -10.74 -13.61
N GLN A 127 -9.86 -10.43 -13.60
CA GLN A 127 -8.97 -10.79 -12.50
C GLN A 127 -9.30 -10.02 -11.22
N LEU A 128 -9.58 -8.72 -11.33
CA LEU A 128 -9.91 -7.87 -10.19
C LEU A 128 -11.27 -8.27 -9.59
N ALA A 129 -12.29 -8.53 -10.41
CA ALA A 129 -13.59 -9.01 -9.94
C ALA A 129 -13.44 -10.31 -9.13
N LYS A 130 -12.67 -11.28 -9.64
CA LYS A 130 -12.38 -12.53 -8.93
C LYS A 130 -11.59 -12.29 -7.63
N GLY A 131 -10.60 -11.40 -7.66
CA GLY A 131 -9.81 -11.04 -6.47
C GLY A 131 -10.67 -10.41 -5.39
N VAL A 132 -11.54 -9.46 -5.76
CA VAL A 132 -12.50 -8.82 -4.85
C VAL A 132 -13.50 -9.82 -4.28
N GLU A 133 -14.07 -10.69 -5.11
CA GLU A 133 -14.97 -11.75 -4.65
C GLU A 133 -14.30 -12.65 -3.59
N GLY A 134 -13.06 -13.09 -3.86
CA GLY A 134 -12.30 -13.89 -2.90
C GLY A 134 -12.00 -13.14 -1.60
N PHE A 135 -11.57 -11.89 -1.71
CA PHE A 135 -11.28 -11.04 -0.54
C PHE A 135 -12.54 -10.79 0.31
N THR A 136 -13.69 -10.56 -0.31
CA THR A 136 -14.99 -10.37 0.39
C THR A 136 -15.36 -11.56 1.27
N LYS A 137 -14.98 -12.78 0.88
CA LYS A 137 -15.23 -13.98 1.67
C LYS A 137 -14.36 -14.09 2.92
N LEU A 138 -13.24 -13.36 2.96
CA LEU A 138 -12.25 -13.39 4.04
C LEU A 138 -12.34 -12.18 4.97
N ALA A 139 -12.57 -11.00 4.39
CA ALA A 139 -12.59 -9.73 5.12
C ALA A 139 -13.86 -9.57 5.95
N LYS A 140 -13.72 -9.04 7.16
CA LYS A 140 -14.83 -8.86 8.11
C LYS A 140 -15.33 -7.42 8.18
N PHE A 141 -14.42 -6.43 8.14
CA PHE A 141 -14.74 -5.01 8.35
C PHE A 141 -15.59 -4.76 9.60
N SER A 142 -15.21 -5.35 10.75
CA SER A 142 -15.99 -5.30 11.99
C SER A 142 -15.11 -4.98 13.22
N PRO A 143 -14.69 -3.74 13.41
CA PRO A 143 -14.64 -2.62 12.46
C PRO A 143 -13.42 -2.65 11.53
N PHE A 144 -12.45 -3.56 11.77
CA PHE A 144 -11.22 -3.67 10.99
C PHE A 144 -11.30 -4.83 9.98
N VAL A 145 -10.38 -4.84 9.04
CA VAL A 145 -10.38 -5.82 7.94
C VAL A 145 -10.37 -7.27 8.45
N ALA A 146 -9.56 -7.56 9.47
CA ALA A 146 -9.45 -8.90 10.06
C ALA A 146 -10.50 -9.18 11.17
N GLY A 147 -11.20 -8.17 11.68
CA GLY A 147 -12.19 -8.29 12.75
C GLY A 147 -12.25 -7.09 13.67
N ASP A 148 -12.07 -7.30 14.98
CA ASP A 148 -12.23 -6.30 16.03
C ASP A 148 -10.94 -5.54 16.40
N THR A 149 -9.79 -5.99 15.89
CA THR A 149 -8.47 -5.45 16.22
C THR A 149 -7.79 -4.92 14.96
N PHE A 150 -7.17 -3.74 15.06
CA PHE A 150 -6.34 -3.15 14.01
C PHE A 150 -5.08 -4.01 13.80
N THR A 151 -4.79 -4.37 12.56
CA THR A 151 -3.68 -5.26 12.20
C THR A 151 -2.89 -4.74 11.00
N LEU A 152 -1.84 -5.45 10.61
CA LEU A 152 -1.10 -5.19 9.35
C LEU A 152 -2.01 -5.27 8.11
N ALA A 153 -3.11 -6.03 8.15
CA ALA A 153 -4.08 -6.06 7.06
C ALA A 153 -4.74 -4.69 6.87
N ASP A 154 -4.97 -3.95 7.96
CA ASP A 154 -5.51 -2.58 7.89
C ASP A 154 -4.49 -1.60 7.33
N CYS A 155 -3.20 -1.72 7.70
CA CYS A 155 -2.14 -0.91 7.11
C CYS A 155 -2.07 -1.07 5.58
N ALA A 156 -2.33 -2.28 5.05
CA ALA A 156 -2.41 -2.55 3.63
C ALA A 156 -3.72 -2.04 3.01
N ALA A 157 -4.86 -2.34 3.63
CA ALA A 157 -6.18 -1.99 3.11
C ALA A 157 -6.38 -0.47 2.95
N ILE A 158 -5.97 0.31 3.96
CA ILE A 158 -6.07 1.79 3.96
C ILE A 158 -5.42 2.40 2.71
N VAL A 159 -4.30 1.87 2.27
CA VAL A 159 -3.53 2.44 1.16
C VAL A 159 -3.83 1.81 -0.19
N HIS A 160 -4.33 0.57 -0.24
CA HIS A 160 -4.55 -0.17 -1.49
C HIS A 160 -5.99 -0.09 -1.99
N LEU A 161 -6.99 -0.28 -1.12
CA LEU A 161 -8.39 -0.35 -1.54
C LEU A 161 -8.87 0.93 -2.23
N PRO A 162 -8.61 2.16 -1.71
CA PRO A 162 -9.05 3.38 -2.38
C PRO A 162 -8.45 3.56 -3.77
N LEU A 163 -7.17 3.18 -3.96
CA LEU A 163 -6.50 3.31 -5.26
C LEU A 163 -7.07 2.33 -6.29
N ALA A 164 -7.33 1.09 -5.88
CA ALA A 164 -7.94 0.07 -6.74
C ALA A 164 -9.37 0.47 -7.16
N SER A 165 -10.17 1.00 -6.21
CA SER A 165 -11.52 1.53 -6.47
C SER A 165 -11.48 2.69 -7.47
N ILE A 166 -10.64 3.70 -7.26
CA ILE A 166 -10.49 4.84 -8.16
C ILE A 166 -10.02 4.38 -9.55
N ALA A 167 -9.03 3.50 -9.62
CA ALA A 167 -8.47 3.03 -10.88
C ALA A 167 -9.48 2.23 -11.70
N SER A 168 -10.22 1.29 -11.09
CA SER A 168 -11.25 0.54 -11.79
C SER A 168 -12.37 1.47 -12.28
N LYS A 169 -12.85 2.37 -11.43
CA LYS A 169 -13.92 3.32 -11.81
C LYS A 169 -13.49 4.24 -12.95
N SER A 170 -12.28 4.79 -12.90
CA SER A 170 -11.83 5.77 -13.90
C SER A 170 -11.49 5.16 -15.26
N VAL A 171 -10.98 3.92 -15.29
CA VAL A 171 -10.51 3.27 -16.52
C VAL A 171 -11.52 2.29 -17.08
N LEU A 172 -12.19 1.51 -16.22
CA LEU A 172 -13.15 0.49 -16.65
C LEU A 172 -14.59 1.00 -16.64
N GLY A 173 -14.84 2.23 -16.17
CA GLY A 173 -16.18 2.83 -16.09
C GLY A 173 -17.03 2.33 -14.91
N GLU A 174 -16.52 1.40 -14.10
CA GLU A 174 -17.22 0.87 -12.92
C GLU A 174 -16.26 0.64 -11.74
N ASP A 175 -16.78 0.85 -10.54
CA ASP A 175 -16.03 0.55 -9.32
C ASP A 175 -16.21 -0.93 -8.97
N LEU A 176 -15.21 -1.75 -9.28
CA LEU A 176 -15.25 -3.19 -8.98
C LEU A 176 -15.19 -3.50 -7.48
N LEU A 177 -14.85 -2.51 -6.64
CA LEU A 177 -14.83 -2.65 -5.19
C LEU A 177 -16.12 -2.11 -4.52
N ALA A 178 -17.13 -1.71 -5.29
CA ALA A 178 -18.37 -1.12 -4.76
C ALA A 178 -19.14 -2.01 -3.76
N GLY A 179 -18.93 -3.33 -3.80
CA GLY A 179 -19.48 -4.29 -2.84
C GLY A 179 -18.75 -4.34 -1.49
N LEU A 180 -17.58 -3.69 -1.38
CA LEU A 180 -16.82 -3.56 -0.13
C LEU A 180 -17.11 -2.20 0.52
N PRO A 181 -17.08 -2.06 1.85
CA PRO A 181 -17.33 -0.81 2.56
C PRO A 181 -16.12 0.15 2.50
N VAL A 182 -15.45 0.27 1.33
CA VAL A 182 -14.18 1.01 1.18
C VAL A 182 -14.30 2.46 1.65
N LYS A 183 -15.43 3.11 1.33
CA LYS A 183 -15.64 4.52 1.65
C LYS A 183 -15.86 4.74 3.15
N GLU A 184 -16.72 3.93 3.77
CA GLU A 184 -17.06 4.00 5.18
C GLU A 184 -15.84 3.62 6.03
N TYR A 185 -15.18 2.53 5.69
CA TYR A 185 -13.93 2.10 6.29
C TYR A 185 -12.84 3.18 6.18
N GLY A 186 -12.68 3.78 5.00
CA GLY A 186 -11.72 4.86 4.79
C GLY A 186 -11.99 6.09 5.65
N LYS A 187 -13.27 6.46 5.87
CA LYS A 187 -13.65 7.56 6.78
C LYS A 187 -13.30 7.23 8.23
N GLN A 188 -13.60 6.02 8.68
CA GLN A 188 -13.26 5.58 10.03
C GLN A 188 -11.75 5.56 10.25
N MET A 189 -10.99 5.04 9.30
CA MET A 189 -9.53 4.99 9.39
C MET A 189 -8.89 6.37 9.34
N ALA A 190 -9.51 7.34 8.66
CA ALA A 190 -9.03 8.72 8.61
C ALA A 190 -9.06 9.45 9.96
N GLU A 191 -9.73 8.91 10.97
CA GLU A 191 -9.73 9.44 12.34
C GLU A 191 -8.44 9.08 13.11
N ARG A 192 -7.68 8.10 12.65
CA ARG A 192 -6.43 7.68 13.29
C ARG A 192 -5.30 8.66 13.01
N ALA A 193 -4.53 9.02 14.04
CA ALA A 193 -3.42 9.97 13.93
C ALA A 193 -2.37 9.54 12.89
N SER A 194 -2.06 8.25 12.81
CA SER A 194 -1.15 7.66 11.82
C SER A 194 -1.62 7.89 10.39
N VAL A 195 -2.91 7.70 10.13
CA VAL A 195 -3.53 7.89 8.81
C VAL A 195 -3.61 9.37 8.45
N GLN A 196 -3.94 10.24 9.40
CA GLN A 196 -3.94 11.70 9.21
C GLN A 196 -2.54 12.18 8.82
N LYS A 197 -1.51 11.74 9.54
CA LYS A 197 -0.11 12.08 9.23
C LYS A 197 0.28 11.63 7.83
N VAL A 198 -0.01 10.38 7.49
CA VAL A 198 0.31 9.82 6.17
C VAL A 198 -0.44 10.56 5.04
N ASN A 199 -1.71 10.91 5.24
CA ASN A 199 -2.48 11.67 4.26
C ASN A 199 -1.94 13.10 4.07
N ALA A 200 -1.53 13.78 5.15
CA ALA A 200 -0.89 15.09 5.08
C ALA A 200 0.43 15.03 4.29
N ASP A 201 1.29 14.06 4.61
CA ASP A 201 2.57 13.88 3.93
C ASP A 201 2.41 13.49 2.45
N ARG A 202 1.39 12.66 2.14
CA ARG A 202 1.06 12.30 0.77
C ARG A 202 0.66 13.52 -0.06
N LYS A 203 -0.07 14.48 0.51
CA LYS A 203 -0.42 15.73 -0.17
C LYS A 203 0.85 16.50 -0.56
N VAL A 204 1.75 16.72 0.39
CA VAL A 204 3.04 17.38 0.14
C VAL A 204 3.89 16.59 -0.87
N GLY A 205 3.97 15.27 -0.73
CA GLY A 205 4.69 14.39 -1.64
C GLY A 205 4.15 14.43 -3.07
N SER A 206 2.83 14.60 -3.24
CA SER A 206 2.21 14.74 -4.57
C SER A 206 2.63 16.03 -5.26
N GLU A 207 2.71 17.14 -4.53
CA GLU A 207 3.22 18.43 -5.03
C GLU A 207 4.69 18.32 -5.43
N GLN A 208 5.52 17.69 -4.59
CA GLN A 208 6.93 17.45 -4.88
C GLN A 208 7.13 16.58 -6.13
N MET A 209 6.33 15.51 -6.27
CA MET A 209 6.36 14.62 -7.43
C MET A 209 5.97 15.37 -8.71
N ALA A 210 4.93 16.19 -8.68
CA ALA A 210 4.50 17.00 -9.82
C ALA A 210 5.60 17.99 -10.26
N ALA A 211 6.21 18.69 -9.30
CA ALA A 211 7.32 19.61 -9.57
C ALA A 211 8.55 18.89 -10.17
N ARG A 212 8.86 17.67 -9.69
CA ARG A 212 9.93 16.84 -10.25
C ARG A 212 9.65 16.43 -11.69
N TYR A 213 8.45 15.94 -11.99
CA TYR A 213 8.09 15.56 -13.36
C TYR A 213 8.07 16.73 -14.33
N ALA A 214 7.71 17.93 -13.88
CA ALA A 214 7.81 19.14 -14.70
C ALA A 214 9.25 19.43 -15.10
N LYS A 215 10.19 19.31 -14.16
CA LYS A 215 11.65 19.50 -14.41
C LYS A 215 12.28 18.43 -15.31
N LEU A 216 11.75 17.20 -15.32
CA LEU A 216 12.28 16.13 -16.17
C LEU A 216 11.79 16.22 -17.63
N LYS A 217 10.76 17.05 -17.90
CA LYS A 217 10.21 17.28 -19.24
C LYS A 217 10.75 18.55 -19.89
N SER A 218 11.36 19.46 -19.11
CA SER A 218 12.06 20.67 -19.57
C SER A 218 13.50 20.37 -19.98
#